data_df7cafb5bcf118d09bbe5c10f3a5e098
#
_entry.id   df7cafb5bcf118d09bbe5c10f3a5e098
#
_cell.length_a   1.000
_cell.length_b   1.000
_cell.length_c   1.000
_cell.angle_alpha   90.00
_cell.angle_beta   90.00
_cell.angle_gamma   90.00
#
_symmetry.space_group_name_H-M   'P 1'
#
loop_
_entity.id
_entity.type
_entity.pdbx_description
1 polymer ?
#
loop_
_entity_poly.entity_id
_entity_poly.type
_entity_poly.pdbx_seq_one_letter_code
_entity_poly.pdbx_strand_id
1 'polypeptide(L)'
;MSITITRSDGSRVPFNADRINRSIERACAGLTDPIAMVTQIATETQLTLYDGITEDELDYATINAAIQNIKEDTEYDKVATRLLLKTVYRKVLGNYNKEDVADLKKKHRDGFIAYIKKGVTDKKLHPDMEAKFKLGDLADCLSIERDDLFKYAGLDGLLNRYGLKNDDQSPRETPQYFFMRIAMGMSYNEKNPTEYAKKFYHKLSRHEYLAGGSANVGAGTTHPALSNCYLMEVHDSMDHISQSVSDVMMLSKGSGGLGVSMSKLRASGSPLKSNNGTSTGPGPFAKIMDTAIRAIQRGGKKKGALCFYMET
;
A
#
# COMPACT_ATOMS: atom_id res chain seq x y z
N MET A 1 -12.62 -38.18 9.94
CA MET A 1 -12.04 -37.80 8.61
C MET A 1 -10.80 -36.96 8.89
N SER A 2 -9.69 -37.24 8.23
CA SER A 2 -8.48 -36.43 8.35
C SER A 2 -8.67 -35.15 7.53
N ILE A 3 -8.55 -34.00 8.18
CA ILE A 3 -8.59 -32.69 7.50
C ILE A 3 -7.43 -32.59 6.51
N THR A 4 -7.69 -32.09 5.31
CA THR A 4 -6.68 -31.82 4.29
C THR A 4 -6.53 -30.31 4.06
N ILE A 5 -5.33 -29.89 3.58
CA ILE A 5 -5.03 -28.51 3.19
C ILE A 5 -4.78 -28.48 1.68
N THR A 6 -5.36 -27.50 1.02
CA THR A 6 -5.11 -27.21 -0.39
C THR A 6 -3.96 -26.22 -0.51
N ARG A 7 -2.87 -26.60 -1.17
CA ARG A 7 -1.72 -25.74 -1.46
C ARG A 7 -1.99 -24.81 -2.64
N SER A 8 -1.11 -23.83 -2.82
CA SER A 8 -1.17 -22.89 -3.95
C SER A 8 -1.06 -23.54 -5.33
N ASP A 9 -0.46 -24.74 -5.43
CA ASP A 9 -0.40 -25.55 -6.66
C ASP A 9 -1.64 -26.42 -6.89
N GLY A 10 -2.66 -26.34 -6.02
CA GLY A 10 -3.87 -27.14 -6.04
C GLY A 10 -3.73 -28.53 -5.42
N SER A 11 -2.54 -28.95 -5.00
CA SER A 11 -2.35 -30.24 -4.35
C SER A 11 -2.97 -30.27 -2.95
N ARG A 12 -3.56 -31.40 -2.56
CA ARG A 12 -4.08 -31.63 -1.21
C ARG A 12 -3.10 -32.43 -0.39
N VAL A 13 -2.80 -31.96 0.81
CA VAL A 13 -1.93 -32.63 1.78
C VAL A 13 -2.63 -32.77 3.12
N PRO A 14 -2.34 -33.80 3.91
CA PRO A 14 -2.88 -33.92 5.26
C PRO A 14 -2.53 -32.71 6.12
N PHE A 15 -3.49 -32.27 6.92
CA PHE A 15 -3.24 -31.22 7.92
C PHE A 15 -2.17 -31.71 8.93
N ASN A 16 -1.21 -30.85 9.22
CA ASN A 16 -0.16 -31.12 10.20
C ASN A 16 -0.15 -29.99 11.25
N ALA A 17 -0.69 -30.31 12.44
CA ALA A 17 -0.76 -29.37 13.57
C ALA A 17 0.63 -28.90 14.03
N ASP A 18 1.64 -29.76 14.03
CA ASP A 18 2.99 -29.41 14.48
C ASP A 18 3.62 -28.31 13.59
N ARG A 19 3.29 -28.30 12.29
CA ARG A 19 3.78 -27.27 11.37
C ARG A 19 3.20 -25.90 11.73
N ILE A 20 1.93 -25.86 12.14
CA ILE A 20 1.27 -24.62 12.55
C ILE A 20 1.80 -24.19 13.90
N ASN A 21 1.85 -25.09 14.88
CA ASN A 21 2.36 -24.80 16.21
C ASN A 21 3.77 -24.22 16.13
N ARG A 22 4.69 -24.83 15.40
CA ARG A 22 6.04 -24.29 15.18
C ARG A 22 6.03 -22.89 14.55
N SER A 23 5.07 -22.58 13.68
CA SER A 23 4.95 -21.25 13.09
C SER A 23 4.50 -20.21 14.11
N ILE A 24 3.57 -20.58 14.99
CA ILE A 24 3.08 -19.72 16.08
C ILE A 24 4.17 -19.56 17.14
N GLU A 25 4.85 -20.63 17.53
CA GLU A 25 5.98 -20.62 18.47
C GLU A 25 7.05 -19.60 18.06
N ARG A 26 7.44 -19.61 16.77
CA ARG A 26 8.41 -18.62 16.25
C ARG A 26 7.88 -17.20 16.33
N ALA A 27 6.59 -16.99 16.08
CA ALA A 27 5.98 -15.67 16.18
C ALA A 27 5.89 -15.18 17.63
N CYS A 28 5.74 -16.09 18.59
CA CYS A 28 5.70 -15.80 20.04
C CYS A 28 7.11 -15.74 20.67
N ALA A 29 8.17 -16.07 19.97
CA ALA A 29 9.52 -16.11 20.54
C ALA A 29 9.92 -14.77 21.14
N GLY A 30 10.45 -14.82 22.40
CA GLY A 30 10.92 -13.63 23.12
C GLY A 30 9.81 -12.74 23.71
N LEU A 31 8.57 -13.21 23.75
CA LEU A 31 7.45 -12.54 24.44
C LEU A 31 7.34 -13.03 25.89
N THR A 32 6.48 -12.37 26.68
CA THR A 32 6.39 -12.61 28.12
C THR A 32 5.86 -14.00 28.44
N ASP A 33 4.78 -14.43 27.82
CA ASP A 33 4.19 -15.78 27.99
C ASP A 33 3.96 -16.49 26.65
N PRO A 34 5.04 -16.97 25.99
CA PRO A 34 4.92 -17.57 24.68
C PRO A 34 4.11 -18.87 24.67
N ILE A 35 4.12 -19.65 25.77
CA ILE A 35 3.43 -20.94 25.84
C ILE A 35 1.92 -20.76 25.86
N ALA A 36 1.42 -19.83 26.70
CA ALA A 36 0.01 -19.53 26.76
C ALA A 36 -0.49 -18.95 25.42
N MET A 37 0.26 -18.04 24.81
CA MET A 37 -0.06 -17.45 23.50
C MET A 37 -0.13 -18.51 22.39
N VAL A 38 0.84 -19.42 22.32
CA VAL A 38 0.83 -20.52 21.35
C VAL A 38 -0.41 -21.38 21.53
N THR A 39 -0.72 -21.79 22.77
CA THR A 39 -1.87 -22.62 23.08
C THR A 39 -3.18 -21.95 22.68
N GLN A 40 -3.34 -20.68 23.02
CA GLN A 40 -4.55 -19.91 22.69
C GLN A 40 -4.75 -19.79 21.17
N ILE A 41 -3.72 -19.32 20.45
CA ILE A 41 -3.81 -19.11 18.99
C ILE A 41 -4.02 -20.45 18.28
N ALA A 42 -3.31 -21.50 18.68
CA ALA A 42 -3.47 -22.82 18.08
C ALA A 42 -4.87 -23.39 18.27
N THR A 43 -5.44 -23.26 19.47
CA THR A 43 -6.79 -23.71 19.77
C THR A 43 -7.82 -22.95 18.93
N GLU A 44 -7.77 -21.64 18.89
CA GLU A 44 -8.70 -20.81 18.12
C GLU A 44 -8.56 -21.07 16.61
N THR A 45 -7.34 -21.26 16.11
CA THR A 45 -7.10 -21.63 14.71
C THR A 45 -7.74 -23.00 14.41
N GLN A 46 -7.57 -23.99 15.28
CA GLN A 46 -8.14 -25.33 15.08
C GLN A 46 -9.68 -25.33 15.02
N LEU A 47 -10.34 -24.45 15.77
CA LEU A 47 -11.81 -24.31 15.74
C LEU A 47 -12.35 -23.82 14.40
N THR A 48 -11.52 -23.20 13.55
CA THR A 48 -11.91 -22.68 12.24
C THR A 48 -11.57 -23.61 11.08
N LEU A 49 -10.95 -24.76 11.36
CA LEU A 49 -10.51 -25.70 10.32
C LEU A 49 -11.68 -26.47 9.70
N TYR A 50 -11.60 -26.64 8.39
CA TYR A 50 -12.48 -27.53 7.60
C TYR A 50 -11.66 -28.28 6.54
N ASP A 51 -12.22 -29.39 6.02
CA ASP A 51 -11.50 -30.18 5.02
C ASP A 51 -11.35 -29.41 3.70
N GLY A 52 -10.14 -29.37 3.18
CA GLY A 52 -9.80 -28.66 1.94
C GLY A 52 -9.49 -27.17 2.12
N ILE A 53 -9.40 -26.65 3.35
CA ILE A 53 -8.98 -25.27 3.64
C ILE A 53 -7.67 -24.94 2.89
N THR A 54 -7.57 -23.75 2.30
CA THR A 54 -6.37 -23.32 1.60
C THR A 54 -5.27 -22.87 2.57
N GLU A 55 -4.00 -22.92 2.12
CA GLU A 55 -2.88 -22.36 2.94
C GLU A 55 -3.09 -20.89 3.29
N ASP A 56 -3.67 -20.09 2.40
CA ASP A 56 -3.93 -18.67 2.64
C ASP A 56 -5.05 -18.46 3.67
N GLU A 57 -6.13 -19.22 3.61
CA GLU A 57 -7.19 -19.18 4.61
C GLU A 57 -6.69 -19.63 5.98
N LEU A 58 -5.82 -20.62 6.03
CA LEU A 58 -5.22 -21.08 7.27
C LEU A 58 -4.27 -20.05 7.88
N ASP A 59 -3.42 -19.38 7.06
CA ASP A 59 -2.60 -18.28 7.53
C ASP A 59 -3.47 -17.13 8.04
N TYR A 60 -4.56 -16.79 7.31
CA TYR A 60 -5.51 -15.77 7.73
C TYR A 60 -6.19 -16.12 9.06
N ALA A 61 -6.65 -17.35 9.22
CA ALA A 61 -7.27 -17.83 10.46
C ALA A 61 -6.31 -17.70 11.65
N THR A 62 -5.04 -18.08 11.47
CA THR A 62 -4.01 -17.98 12.51
C THR A 62 -3.68 -16.53 12.87
N ILE A 63 -3.59 -15.64 11.87
CA ILE A 63 -3.39 -14.20 12.09
C ILE A 63 -4.60 -13.62 12.82
N ASN A 64 -5.81 -13.99 12.41
CA ASN A 64 -7.05 -13.46 13.01
C ASN A 64 -7.21 -13.90 14.47
N ALA A 65 -6.83 -15.14 14.80
CA ALA A 65 -6.78 -15.61 16.18
C ALA A 65 -5.86 -14.73 17.05
N ALA A 66 -4.67 -14.36 16.54
CA ALA A 66 -3.79 -13.42 17.25
C ALA A 66 -4.42 -12.04 17.39
N ILE A 67 -5.06 -11.50 16.34
CA ILE A 67 -5.70 -10.17 16.36
C ILE A 67 -6.81 -10.08 17.41
N GLN A 68 -7.64 -11.09 17.50
CA GLN A 68 -8.78 -11.09 18.46
C GLN A 68 -8.33 -11.03 19.91
N ASN A 69 -7.12 -11.49 20.20
CA ASN A 69 -6.54 -11.50 21.54
C ASN A 69 -5.73 -10.23 21.90
N ILE A 70 -5.56 -9.26 20.98
CA ILE A 70 -4.83 -7.99 21.23
C ILE A 70 -5.45 -7.19 22.38
N LYS A 71 -6.75 -7.26 22.56
CA LYS A 71 -7.47 -6.58 23.66
C LYS A 71 -7.15 -7.17 25.02
N GLU A 72 -6.80 -8.43 25.11
CA GLU A 72 -6.43 -9.13 26.34
C GLU A 72 -4.97 -8.89 26.71
N ASP A 73 -4.08 -8.98 25.70
CA ASP A 73 -2.67 -8.66 25.83
C ASP A 73 -2.12 -8.04 24.53
N THR A 74 -1.51 -6.86 24.66
CA THR A 74 -0.96 -6.11 23.52
C THR A 74 0.21 -6.82 22.84
N GLU A 75 0.85 -7.81 23.44
CA GLU A 75 1.90 -8.62 22.81
C GLU A 75 1.37 -9.48 21.64
N TYR A 76 0.07 -9.79 21.62
CA TYR A 76 -0.56 -10.46 20.48
C TYR A 76 -0.50 -9.63 19.19
N ASP A 77 -0.40 -8.30 19.26
CA ASP A 77 -0.16 -7.45 18.08
C ASP A 77 1.16 -7.82 17.40
N LYS A 78 2.19 -8.09 18.20
CA LYS A 78 3.51 -8.52 17.70
C LYS A 78 3.45 -9.90 17.04
N VAL A 79 2.68 -10.82 17.63
CA VAL A 79 2.45 -12.15 17.07
C VAL A 79 1.74 -12.03 15.72
N ALA A 80 0.64 -11.28 15.64
CA ALA A 80 -0.10 -11.04 14.41
C ALA A 80 0.78 -10.41 13.32
N THR A 81 1.61 -9.42 13.69
CA THR A 81 2.57 -8.77 12.78
C THR A 81 3.56 -9.76 12.20
N ARG A 82 4.19 -10.59 13.06
CA ARG A 82 5.19 -11.60 12.62
C ARG A 82 4.57 -12.70 11.75
N LEU A 83 3.35 -13.12 12.05
CA LEU A 83 2.62 -14.08 11.22
C LEU A 83 2.28 -13.50 9.83
N LEU A 84 1.86 -12.22 9.79
CA LEU A 84 1.61 -11.52 8.53
C LEU A 84 2.89 -11.35 7.71
N LEU A 85 4.00 -10.92 8.33
CA LEU A 85 5.32 -10.82 7.68
C LEU A 85 5.77 -12.16 7.08
N LYS A 86 5.63 -13.25 7.82
CA LYS A 86 5.93 -14.60 7.33
C LYS A 86 5.16 -14.91 6.04
N THR A 87 3.89 -14.57 6.00
CA THR A 87 3.03 -14.79 4.81
C THR A 87 3.49 -13.94 3.64
N VAL A 88 3.81 -12.67 3.87
CA VAL A 88 4.32 -11.75 2.84
C VAL A 88 5.66 -12.23 2.29
N TYR A 89 6.61 -12.57 3.16
CA TYR A 89 7.91 -13.09 2.72
C TYR A 89 7.77 -14.35 1.88
N ARG A 90 6.90 -15.30 2.29
CA ARG A 90 6.63 -16.50 1.49
C ARG A 90 6.09 -16.16 0.10
N LYS A 91 5.16 -15.19 0.01
CA LYS A 91 4.54 -14.78 -1.28
C LYS A 91 5.50 -14.01 -2.17
N VAL A 92 6.36 -13.18 -1.61
CA VAL A 92 7.26 -12.30 -2.38
C VAL A 92 8.60 -12.97 -2.68
N LEU A 93 9.19 -13.67 -1.71
CA LEU A 93 10.53 -14.25 -1.82
C LEU A 93 10.50 -15.76 -2.14
N GLY A 94 9.32 -16.38 -2.14
CA GLY A 94 9.18 -17.82 -2.27
C GLY A 94 9.58 -18.58 -1.00
N ASN A 95 9.93 -19.86 -1.17
CA ASN A 95 10.36 -20.68 -0.04
C ASN A 95 11.74 -20.27 0.46
N TYR A 96 11.86 -20.03 1.76
CA TYR A 96 13.12 -19.73 2.43
C TYR A 96 13.25 -20.57 3.70
N ASN A 97 14.50 -20.77 4.16
CA ASN A 97 14.74 -21.46 5.42
C ASN A 97 14.40 -20.51 6.58
N LYS A 98 13.34 -20.82 7.31
CA LYS A 98 12.82 -19.96 8.41
C LYS A 98 13.72 -19.95 9.64
N GLU A 99 14.67 -20.87 9.73
CA GLU A 99 15.63 -21.01 10.81
C GLU A 99 16.99 -20.35 10.48
N ASP A 100 17.18 -20.00 9.20
CA ASP A 100 18.40 -19.37 8.72
C ASP A 100 18.15 -17.92 8.31
N VAL A 101 18.51 -17.00 9.21
CA VAL A 101 18.40 -15.54 8.96
C VAL A 101 19.30 -15.12 7.80
N ALA A 102 20.43 -15.78 7.58
CA ALA A 102 21.34 -15.46 6.48
C ALA A 102 20.73 -15.84 5.13
N ASP A 103 20.03 -16.97 5.04
CA ASP A 103 19.27 -17.37 3.83
C ASP A 103 18.16 -16.35 3.53
N LEU A 104 17.42 -15.93 4.55
CA LEU A 104 16.38 -14.90 4.37
C LEU A 104 16.96 -13.57 3.87
N LYS A 105 18.06 -13.08 4.48
CA LYS A 105 18.74 -11.86 4.06
C LYS A 105 19.24 -11.96 2.62
N LYS A 106 19.85 -13.07 2.26
CA LYS A 106 20.33 -13.30 0.89
C LYS A 106 19.18 -13.30 -0.10
N LYS A 107 18.12 -14.04 0.16
CA LYS A 107 16.93 -14.08 -0.71
C LYS A 107 16.25 -12.73 -0.82
N HIS A 108 16.19 -11.99 0.28
CA HIS A 108 15.64 -10.64 0.28
C HIS A 108 16.48 -9.70 -0.58
N ARG A 109 17.80 -9.74 -0.47
CA ARG A 109 18.74 -8.98 -1.30
C ARG A 109 18.58 -9.30 -2.79
N ASP A 110 18.69 -10.58 -3.14
CA ASP A 110 18.63 -11.04 -4.54
C ASP A 110 17.22 -10.84 -5.14
N GLY A 111 16.19 -11.05 -4.34
CA GLY A 111 14.80 -10.81 -4.67
C GLY A 111 14.48 -9.33 -4.96
N PHE A 112 15.14 -8.38 -4.29
CA PHE A 112 14.97 -6.96 -4.57
C PHE A 112 15.41 -6.59 -5.98
N ILE A 113 16.57 -7.07 -6.40
CA ILE A 113 17.09 -6.81 -7.75
C ILE A 113 16.12 -7.38 -8.81
N ALA A 114 15.66 -8.62 -8.58
CA ALA A 114 14.69 -9.27 -9.46
C ALA A 114 13.34 -8.52 -9.48
N TYR A 115 12.88 -8.03 -8.32
CA TYR A 115 11.66 -7.23 -8.17
C TYR A 115 11.70 -5.96 -9.02
N ILE A 116 12.79 -5.19 -8.97
CA ILE A 116 12.94 -3.96 -9.77
C ILE A 116 12.93 -4.29 -11.27
N LYS A 117 13.76 -5.22 -11.70
CA LYS A 117 13.86 -5.63 -13.13
C LYS A 117 12.52 -6.12 -13.68
N LYS A 118 11.88 -7.03 -12.95
CA LYS A 118 10.55 -7.52 -13.32
C LYS A 118 9.50 -6.42 -13.30
N GLY A 119 9.57 -5.49 -12.34
CA GLY A 119 8.66 -4.35 -12.25
C GLY A 119 8.74 -3.42 -13.46
N VAL A 120 9.95 -3.17 -13.98
CA VAL A 120 10.17 -2.40 -15.20
C VAL A 120 9.66 -3.17 -16.42
N THR A 121 9.99 -4.46 -16.54
CA THR A 121 9.51 -5.32 -17.65
C THR A 121 7.98 -5.38 -17.70
N ASP A 122 7.32 -5.53 -16.55
CA ASP A 122 5.86 -5.58 -16.42
C ASP A 122 5.19 -4.19 -16.57
N LYS A 123 5.97 -3.13 -16.83
CA LYS A 123 5.51 -1.73 -16.93
C LYS A 123 4.78 -1.23 -15.67
N LYS A 124 5.07 -1.80 -14.52
CA LYS A 124 4.57 -1.35 -13.20
C LYS A 124 5.51 -0.32 -12.57
N LEU A 125 6.82 -0.46 -12.81
CA LEU A 125 7.83 0.49 -12.37
C LEU A 125 8.38 1.32 -13.54
N HIS A 126 8.79 2.55 -13.21
CA HIS A 126 9.39 3.45 -14.18
C HIS A 126 10.75 2.91 -14.65
N PRO A 127 11.11 3.03 -15.94
CA PRO A 127 12.39 2.51 -16.48
C PRO A 127 13.63 3.04 -15.74
N ASP A 128 13.59 4.28 -15.26
CA ASP A 128 14.67 4.89 -14.50
C ASP A 128 14.96 4.18 -13.17
N MET A 129 14.04 3.37 -12.65
CA MET A 129 14.25 2.56 -11.45
C MET A 129 15.33 1.50 -11.65
N GLU A 130 15.54 1.04 -12.87
CA GLU A 130 16.64 0.14 -13.21
C GLU A 130 17.84 0.92 -13.76
N ALA A 131 17.61 1.89 -14.64
CA ALA A 131 18.65 2.55 -15.42
C ALA A 131 19.54 3.49 -14.60
N LYS A 132 19.00 4.16 -13.57
CA LYS A 132 19.72 5.22 -12.84
C LYS A 132 20.33 4.79 -11.51
N PHE A 133 20.08 3.57 -11.04
CA PHE A 133 20.48 3.12 -9.71
C PHE A 133 21.46 1.96 -9.74
N LYS A 134 22.39 1.97 -8.79
CA LYS A 134 23.22 0.80 -8.47
C LYS A 134 22.42 -0.16 -7.59
N LEU A 135 21.64 -1.05 -8.21
CA LEU A 135 20.70 -1.91 -7.51
C LEU A 135 21.35 -2.80 -6.44
N GLY A 136 22.59 -3.27 -6.67
CA GLY A 136 23.35 -4.03 -5.68
C GLY A 136 23.60 -3.23 -4.40
N ASP A 137 24.04 -1.98 -4.53
CA ASP A 137 24.29 -1.08 -3.40
C ASP A 137 23.02 -0.78 -2.60
N LEU A 138 21.88 -0.66 -3.28
CA LEU A 138 20.58 -0.46 -2.63
C LEU A 138 20.08 -1.74 -1.94
N ALA A 139 20.27 -2.89 -2.58
CA ALA A 139 19.92 -4.18 -1.99
C ALA A 139 20.71 -4.46 -0.71
N ASP A 140 22.00 -4.07 -0.67
CA ASP A 140 22.85 -4.21 0.52
C ASP A 140 22.45 -3.29 1.68
N CYS A 141 21.70 -2.21 1.42
CA CYS A 141 21.18 -1.30 2.44
C CYS A 141 19.87 -1.80 3.10
N LEU A 142 19.20 -2.80 2.52
CA LEU A 142 17.93 -3.28 3.03
C LEU A 142 18.12 -3.97 4.39
N SER A 143 17.27 -3.62 5.36
CA SER A 143 17.30 -4.20 6.69
C SER A 143 15.94 -4.77 7.06
N ILE A 144 15.83 -6.08 7.01
CA ILE A 144 14.59 -6.81 7.36
C ILE A 144 14.26 -6.70 8.85
N GLU A 145 15.27 -6.42 9.71
CA GLU A 145 15.09 -6.23 11.14
C GLU A 145 14.19 -5.02 11.46
N ARG A 146 14.10 -4.06 10.53
CA ARG A 146 13.21 -2.90 10.69
C ARG A 146 11.73 -3.24 10.52
N ASP A 147 11.42 -4.41 9.98
CA ASP A 147 10.04 -4.89 9.91
C ASP A 147 9.45 -5.17 11.30
N ASP A 148 10.29 -5.40 12.33
CA ASP A 148 9.88 -5.49 13.73
C ASP A 148 9.37 -4.17 14.33
N LEU A 149 9.58 -3.02 13.66
CA LEU A 149 9.02 -1.73 14.08
C LEU A 149 7.53 -1.62 13.81
N PHE A 150 6.98 -2.46 12.94
CA PHE A 150 5.55 -2.42 12.64
C PHE A 150 4.71 -2.98 13.78
N LYS A 151 3.53 -2.37 13.92
CA LYS A 151 2.34 -2.98 14.52
C LYS A 151 1.47 -3.56 13.41
N TYR A 152 0.63 -4.53 13.77
CA TYR A 152 -0.21 -5.22 12.79
C TYR A 152 -1.02 -4.27 11.90
N ALA A 153 -1.74 -3.33 12.49
CA ALA A 153 -2.58 -2.40 11.73
C ALA A 153 -1.78 -1.52 10.75
N GLY A 154 -0.54 -1.13 11.14
CA GLY A 154 0.36 -0.36 10.28
C GLY A 154 0.87 -1.19 9.10
N LEU A 155 1.27 -2.43 9.35
CA LEU A 155 1.73 -3.35 8.32
C LEU A 155 0.60 -3.73 7.35
N ASP A 156 -0.57 -4.09 7.87
CA ASP A 156 -1.74 -4.41 7.06
C ASP A 156 -2.15 -3.23 6.17
N GLY A 157 -2.18 -2.02 6.75
CA GLY A 157 -2.46 -0.79 6.03
C GLY A 157 -1.44 -0.50 4.92
N LEU A 158 -0.14 -0.72 5.18
CA LEU A 158 0.90 -0.59 4.18
C LEU A 158 0.68 -1.55 3.00
N LEU A 159 0.49 -2.82 3.29
CA LEU A 159 0.36 -3.88 2.28
C LEU A 159 -0.93 -3.75 1.47
N ASN A 160 -2.06 -3.47 2.13
CA ASN A 160 -3.36 -3.47 1.49
C ASN A 160 -3.72 -2.16 0.82
N ARG A 161 -3.26 -1.02 1.35
CA ARG A 161 -3.60 0.31 0.82
C ARG A 161 -2.56 0.87 -0.15
N TYR A 162 -1.28 0.62 0.07
CA TYR A 162 -0.19 1.34 -0.60
C TYR A 162 0.76 0.43 -1.39
N GLY A 163 0.98 -0.80 -0.94
CA GLY A 163 1.88 -1.76 -1.57
C GLY A 163 1.43 -2.13 -2.99
N LEU A 164 2.40 -2.32 -3.87
CA LEU A 164 2.14 -2.85 -5.20
C LEU A 164 1.71 -4.31 -5.11
N LYS A 165 0.79 -4.67 -5.97
CA LYS A 165 0.24 -6.02 -6.07
C LYS A 165 0.48 -6.61 -7.46
N ASN A 166 0.55 -7.92 -7.50
CA ASN A 166 0.47 -8.69 -8.72
C ASN A 166 -0.97 -8.66 -9.28
N ASP A 167 -1.18 -9.18 -10.48
CA ASP A 167 -2.50 -9.15 -11.12
C ASP A 167 -3.52 -10.03 -10.40
N ASP A 168 -3.06 -11.07 -9.70
CA ASP A 168 -3.83 -11.94 -8.80
C ASP A 168 -4.09 -11.31 -7.42
N GLN A 169 -3.77 -10.02 -7.23
CA GLN A 169 -3.88 -9.27 -5.97
C GLN A 169 -2.94 -9.74 -4.85
N SER A 170 -2.05 -10.69 -5.07
CA SER A 170 -1.01 -11.05 -4.12
C SER A 170 0.00 -9.91 -3.91
N PRO A 171 0.64 -9.80 -2.74
CA PRO A 171 1.65 -8.77 -2.50
C PRO A 171 2.86 -8.98 -3.43
N ARG A 172 3.34 -7.87 -4.00
CA ARG A 172 4.53 -7.83 -4.86
C ARG A 172 5.76 -7.33 -4.10
N GLU A 173 5.56 -6.69 -2.96
CA GLU A 173 6.58 -6.00 -2.17
C GLU A 173 6.62 -6.54 -0.75
N THR A 174 7.84 -6.68 -0.21
CA THR A 174 8.05 -6.68 1.24
C THR A 174 8.00 -5.24 1.76
N PRO A 175 7.85 -4.99 3.07
CA PRO A 175 7.88 -3.61 3.59
C PRO A 175 9.17 -2.87 3.21
N GLN A 176 10.31 -3.55 3.21
CA GLN A 176 11.57 -2.92 2.85
C GLN A 176 11.68 -2.61 1.36
N TYR A 177 11.10 -3.42 0.47
CA TYR A 177 11.00 -3.11 -0.97
C TYR A 177 10.12 -1.90 -1.21
N PHE A 178 8.98 -1.83 -0.50
CA PHE A 178 8.07 -0.70 -0.53
C PHE A 178 8.79 0.62 -0.18
N PHE A 179 9.51 0.67 0.94
CA PHE A 179 10.24 1.86 1.34
C PHE A 179 11.36 2.22 0.36
N MET A 180 12.09 1.22 -0.15
CA MET A 180 13.15 1.47 -1.11
C MET A 180 12.58 1.94 -2.46
N ARG A 181 11.47 1.41 -2.93
CA ARG A 181 10.80 1.90 -4.14
C ARG A 181 10.43 3.37 -4.03
N ILE A 182 9.84 3.77 -2.90
CA ILE A 182 9.49 5.18 -2.66
C ILE A 182 10.76 6.05 -2.66
N ALA A 183 11.77 5.63 -1.93
CA ALA A 183 13.04 6.35 -1.86
C ALA A 183 13.69 6.52 -3.23
N MET A 184 13.70 5.49 -4.06
CA MET A 184 14.18 5.55 -5.44
C MET A 184 13.31 6.47 -6.29
N GLY A 185 11.98 6.33 -6.23
CA GLY A 185 11.04 7.14 -7.00
C GLY A 185 11.10 8.64 -6.67
N MET A 186 11.54 8.98 -5.47
CA MET A 186 11.78 10.37 -5.07
C MET A 186 13.18 10.88 -5.45
N SER A 187 14.08 9.99 -5.87
CA SER A 187 15.51 10.30 -6.04
C SER A 187 16.01 10.23 -7.48
N TYR A 188 15.27 9.66 -8.43
CA TYR A 188 15.83 9.40 -9.77
C TYR A 188 16.19 10.65 -10.58
N ASN A 189 15.74 11.83 -10.16
CA ASN A 189 16.11 13.12 -10.76
C ASN A 189 17.19 13.86 -9.96
N GLU A 190 17.69 13.28 -8.87
CA GLU A 190 18.75 13.86 -8.07
C GLU A 190 20.12 13.69 -8.77
N LYS A 191 21.09 14.53 -8.38
CA LYS A 191 22.46 14.49 -8.94
C LYS A 191 23.14 13.14 -8.68
N ASN A 192 22.90 12.54 -7.52
CA ASN A 192 23.41 11.23 -7.13
C ASN A 192 22.24 10.32 -6.68
N PRO A 193 21.44 9.76 -7.60
CA PRO A 193 20.19 9.07 -7.25
C PRO A 193 20.35 7.97 -6.21
N THR A 194 21.38 7.11 -6.34
CA THR A 194 21.63 6.00 -5.41
C THR A 194 21.88 6.47 -3.98
N GLU A 195 22.67 7.54 -3.80
CA GLU A 195 22.98 8.05 -2.45
C GLU A 195 21.76 8.73 -1.81
N TYR A 196 20.96 9.46 -2.59
CA TYR A 196 19.71 10.04 -2.09
C TYR A 196 18.68 8.95 -1.76
N ALA A 197 18.56 7.91 -2.58
CA ALA A 197 17.68 6.78 -2.28
C ALA A 197 18.06 6.09 -0.97
N LYS A 198 19.36 5.87 -0.69
CA LYS A 198 19.82 5.34 0.60
C LYS A 198 19.39 6.22 1.78
N LYS A 199 19.59 7.55 1.66
CA LYS A 199 19.22 8.52 2.71
C LYS A 199 17.71 8.48 3.00
N PHE A 200 16.87 8.56 1.95
CA PHE A 200 15.42 8.51 2.10
C PHE A 200 14.94 7.17 2.63
N TYR A 201 15.48 6.06 2.12
CA TYR A 201 15.18 4.73 2.63
C TYR A 201 15.46 4.61 4.14
N HIS A 202 16.61 5.08 4.60
CA HIS A 202 16.95 5.01 6.02
C HIS A 202 15.96 5.78 6.90
N LYS A 203 15.45 6.92 6.43
CA LYS A 203 14.46 7.71 7.15
C LYS A 203 13.08 7.04 7.15
N LEU A 204 12.62 6.60 5.97
CA LEU A 204 11.32 5.94 5.80
C LEU A 204 11.24 4.62 6.57
N SER A 205 12.24 3.75 6.39
CA SER A 205 12.23 2.39 6.97
C SER A 205 12.45 2.36 8.48
N ARG A 206 12.94 3.44 9.08
CA ARG A 206 13.02 3.63 10.54
C ARG A 206 11.78 4.30 11.12
N HIS A 207 10.78 4.58 10.29
CA HIS A 207 9.57 5.30 10.66
C HIS A 207 9.84 6.70 11.24
N GLU A 208 10.97 7.34 10.86
CA GLU A 208 11.30 8.69 11.29
C GLU A 208 10.39 9.72 10.62
N TYR A 209 9.89 9.44 9.42
CA TYR A 209 8.77 10.12 8.77
C TYR A 209 8.03 9.20 7.80
N LEU A 210 6.84 9.59 7.38
CA LEU A 210 6.03 8.89 6.40
C LEU A 210 5.82 9.79 5.18
N ALA A 211 5.94 9.22 3.99
CA ALA A 211 5.57 9.90 2.77
C ALA A 211 4.03 10.07 2.67
N GLY A 212 3.59 11.05 1.93
CA GLY A 212 2.16 11.25 1.67
C GLY A 212 1.56 10.05 0.92
N GLY A 213 0.25 9.82 1.11
CA GLY A 213 -0.43 8.63 0.57
C GLY A 213 -0.29 8.47 -0.95
N SER A 214 -0.25 9.58 -1.72
CA SER A 214 -0.05 9.50 -3.18
C SER A 214 1.39 9.09 -3.53
N ALA A 215 2.39 9.60 -2.80
CA ALA A 215 3.78 9.19 -2.96
C ALA A 215 3.98 7.71 -2.59
N ASN A 216 3.32 7.24 -1.52
CA ASN A 216 3.37 5.81 -1.13
C ASN A 216 2.87 4.89 -2.24
N VAL A 217 1.82 5.29 -2.96
CA VAL A 217 1.26 4.50 -4.07
C VAL A 217 2.07 4.70 -5.36
N GLY A 218 2.40 5.96 -5.70
CA GLY A 218 2.85 6.34 -7.03
C GLY A 218 4.36 6.45 -7.22
N ALA A 219 5.14 6.68 -6.15
CA ALA A 219 6.58 6.87 -6.30
C ALA A 219 7.27 5.63 -6.90
N GLY A 220 8.08 5.84 -7.92
CA GLY A 220 8.79 4.78 -8.65
C GLY A 220 7.93 3.99 -9.63
N THR A 221 6.62 4.26 -9.74
CA THR A 221 5.76 3.62 -10.73
C THR A 221 5.78 4.35 -12.08
N THR A 222 5.18 3.75 -13.11
CA THR A 222 5.00 4.39 -14.42
C THR A 222 4.02 5.56 -14.41
N HIS A 223 3.24 5.73 -13.33
CA HIS A 223 2.30 6.83 -13.15
C HIS A 223 2.56 7.53 -11.81
N PRO A 224 3.68 8.26 -11.69
CA PRO A 224 4.08 8.88 -10.44
C PRO A 224 3.20 10.09 -10.12
N ALA A 225 2.29 9.94 -9.16
CA ALA A 225 1.58 11.05 -8.56
C ALA A 225 2.16 11.28 -7.15
N LEU A 226 3.01 12.28 -6.99
CA LEU A 226 3.73 12.54 -5.73
C LEU A 226 3.03 13.53 -4.83
N SER A 227 2.09 14.33 -5.36
CA SER A 227 1.33 15.31 -4.59
C SER A 227 -0.01 14.74 -4.12
N ASN A 228 -0.37 15.03 -2.88
CA ASN A 228 -1.63 14.56 -2.29
C ASN A 228 -2.80 15.48 -2.58
N CYS A 229 -2.54 16.80 -2.67
CA CYS A 229 -3.57 17.83 -2.79
C CYS A 229 -3.18 18.86 -3.83
N TYR A 230 -4.20 19.41 -4.50
CA TYR A 230 -4.08 20.44 -5.51
C TYR A 230 -5.11 21.54 -5.23
N LEU A 231 -4.71 22.78 -5.45
CA LEU A 231 -5.60 23.93 -5.38
C LEU A 231 -5.74 24.53 -6.77
N MET A 232 -6.96 24.90 -7.13
CA MET A 232 -7.25 25.56 -8.39
C MET A 232 -8.33 26.63 -8.22
N GLU A 233 -8.33 27.60 -9.11
CA GLU A 233 -9.31 28.68 -9.15
C GLU A 233 -10.06 28.64 -10.49
N VAL A 234 -11.38 28.83 -10.45
CA VAL A 234 -12.22 28.84 -11.64
C VAL A 234 -12.54 30.29 -12.02
N HIS A 235 -12.17 30.67 -13.24
CA HIS A 235 -12.49 32.01 -13.78
C HIS A 235 -13.84 31.99 -14.47
N ASP A 236 -14.47 33.21 -14.53
CA ASP A 236 -15.83 33.43 -15.05
C ASP A 236 -15.87 33.46 -16.58
N SER A 237 -15.48 32.33 -17.21
CA SER A 237 -15.64 32.09 -18.64
C SER A 237 -15.99 30.61 -18.88
N MET A 238 -16.79 30.33 -19.89
CA MET A 238 -17.22 28.97 -20.18
C MET A 238 -16.05 28.07 -20.57
N ASP A 239 -15.06 28.60 -21.28
CA ASP A 239 -13.86 27.87 -21.66
C ASP A 239 -13.08 27.43 -20.42
N HIS A 240 -12.86 28.33 -19.46
CA HIS A 240 -12.14 28.02 -18.24
C HIS A 240 -12.93 27.08 -17.32
N ILE A 241 -14.25 27.23 -17.24
CA ILE A 241 -15.10 26.30 -16.49
C ILE A 241 -15.00 24.89 -17.08
N SER A 242 -15.10 24.76 -18.41
CA SER A 242 -14.98 23.47 -19.09
C SER A 242 -13.60 22.84 -18.88
N GLN A 243 -12.53 23.63 -19.03
CA GLN A 243 -11.18 23.17 -18.75
C GLN A 243 -11.04 22.72 -17.28
N SER A 244 -11.60 23.47 -16.34
CA SER A 244 -11.56 23.12 -14.91
C SER A 244 -12.23 21.78 -14.60
N VAL A 245 -13.32 21.43 -15.28
CA VAL A 245 -13.95 20.10 -15.16
C VAL A 245 -12.99 19.00 -15.63
N SER A 246 -12.33 19.20 -16.76
CA SER A 246 -11.32 18.27 -17.27
C SER A 246 -10.14 18.11 -16.29
N ASP A 247 -9.62 19.21 -15.76
CA ASP A 247 -8.51 19.22 -14.81
C ASP A 247 -8.88 18.50 -13.51
N VAL A 248 -10.08 18.72 -12.97
CA VAL A 248 -10.63 18.01 -11.82
C VAL A 248 -10.61 16.50 -12.06
N MET A 249 -11.02 16.05 -13.25
CA MET A 249 -11.00 14.63 -13.61
C MET A 249 -9.58 14.07 -13.68
N MET A 250 -8.66 14.77 -14.34
CA MET A 250 -7.28 14.31 -14.53
C MET A 250 -6.49 14.29 -13.23
N LEU A 251 -6.60 15.32 -12.40
CA LEU A 251 -5.93 15.40 -11.10
C LEU A 251 -6.51 14.35 -10.13
N SER A 252 -7.83 14.14 -10.17
CA SER A 252 -8.46 13.08 -9.39
C SER A 252 -7.97 11.69 -9.80
N LYS A 253 -7.82 11.40 -11.10
CA LYS A 253 -7.25 10.16 -11.60
C LYS A 253 -5.84 9.92 -11.02
N GLY A 254 -5.03 10.97 -10.85
CA GLY A 254 -3.71 10.94 -10.23
C GLY A 254 -3.70 10.76 -8.70
N SER A 255 -4.85 10.50 -8.06
CA SER A 255 -4.98 10.34 -6.61
C SER A 255 -4.84 11.61 -5.76
N GLY A 256 -4.94 12.81 -6.35
CA GLY A 256 -4.96 14.08 -5.64
C GLY A 256 -6.34 14.41 -5.02
N GLY A 257 -6.38 14.99 -3.84
CA GLY A 257 -7.53 15.73 -3.34
C GLY A 257 -7.54 17.12 -3.98
N LEU A 258 -8.72 17.73 -4.13
CA LEU A 258 -8.87 18.98 -4.85
C LEU A 258 -9.57 20.04 -4.00
N GLY A 259 -8.98 21.23 -3.93
CA GLY A 259 -9.64 22.44 -3.44
C GLY A 259 -9.88 23.38 -4.63
N VAL A 260 -11.11 23.79 -4.84
CA VAL A 260 -11.53 24.60 -5.99
C VAL A 260 -12.16 25.90 -5.51
N SER A 261 -11.50 27.03 -5.78
CA SER A 261 -12.08 28.35 -5.54
C SER A 261 -13.04 28.70 -6.66
N MET A 262 -14.26 29.03 -6.29
CA MET A 262 -15.32 29.50 -7.19
C MET A 262 -15.66 31.01 -6.98
N SER A 263 -14.86 31.71 -6.17
CA SER A 263 -15.10 33.11 -5.78
C SER A 263 -15.21 34.06 -6.97
N LYS A 264 -14.52 33.75 -8.08
CA LYS A 264 -14.55 34.58 -9.29
C LYS A 264 -15.76 34.35 -10.21
N LEU A 265 -16.56 33.32 -9.95
CA LEU A 265 -17.75 33.08 -10.75
C LEU A 265 -18.84 34.08 -10.36
N ARG A 266 -19.53 34.64 -11.36
CA ARG A 266 -20.64 35.56 -11.12
C ARG A 266 -21.79 34.88 -10.38
N ALA A 267 -22.48 35.64 -9.55
CA ALA A 267 -23.62 35.18 -8.76
C ALA A 267 -24.80 34.72 -9.63
N SER A 268 -25.69 33.92 -9.04
CA SER A 268 -26.99 33.63 -9.64
C SER A 268 -27.79 34.92 -9.84
N GLY A 269 -28.47 35.04 -10.98
CA GLY A 269 -29.24 36.22 -11.36
C GLY A 269 -28.40 37.33 -12.04
N SER A 270 -27.04 37.21 -12.06
CA SER A 270 -26.21 38.20 -12.77
C SER A 270 -26.52 38.20 -14.29
N PRO A 271 -26.57 39.38 -14.95
CA PRO A 271 -26.90 39.46 -16.36
C PRO A 271 -25.83 38.81 -17.26
N LEU A 272 -26.28 38.11 -18.28
CA LEU A 272 -25.42 37.53 -19.33
C LEU A 272 -25.38 38.53 -20.51
N LYS A 273 -24.16 38.95 -20.89
CA LYS A 273 -23.97 39.93 -21.95
C LYS A 273 -24.42 39.46 -23.35
N SER A 274 -24.47 38.14 -23.57
CA SER A 274 -24.64 37.54 -24.90
C SER A 274 -26.09 37.31 -25.32
N ASN A 275 -27.07 37.21 -24.40
CA ASN A 275 -28.40 36.71 -24.74
C ASN A 275 -29.54 37.20 -23.85
N ASN A 276 -29.38 38.32 -23.16
CA ASN A 276 -30.39 38.88 -22.24
C ASN A 276 -30.85 37.93 -21.12
N GLY A 277 -30.13 36.84 -20.90
CA GLY A 277 -30.40 35.85 -19.85
C GLY A 277 -29.71 36.20 -18.54
N THR A 278 -29.92 35.38 -17.55
CA THR A 278 -29.25 35.47 -16.23
C THR A 278 -28.44 34.24 -15.92
N SER A 279 -27.36 34.43 -15.17
CA SER A 279 -26.48 33.35 -14.69
C SER A 279 -27.20 32.47 -13.70
N THR A 280 -26.90 31.15 -13.75
CA THR A 280 -27.33 30.18 -12.74
C THR A 280 -26.42 30.17 -11.50
N GLY A 281 -25.32 30.95 -11.54
CA GLY A 281 -24.33 31.00 -10.46
C GLY A 281 -23.40 29.76 -10.42
N PRO A 282 -22.53 29.67 -9.39
CA PRO A 282 -21.52 28.62 -9.26
C PRO A 282 -22.09 27.22 -8.95
N GLY A 283 -23.27 27.12 -8.33
CA GLY A 283 -23.85 25.88 -7.82
C GLY A 283 -23.95 24.76 -8.86
N PRO A 284 -24.53 24.97 -10.06
CA PRO A 284 -24.61 23.94 -11.09
C PRO A 284 -23.24 23.45 -11.55
N PHE A 285 -22.24 24.31 -11.67
CA PHE A 285 -20.89 23.94 -12.06
C PHE A 285 -20.19 23.11 -10.96
N ALA A 286 -20.40 23.46 -9.69
CA ALA A 286 -19.94 22.65 -8.56
C ALA A 286 -20.53 21.22 -8.63
N LYS A 287 -21.82 21.10 -8.93
CA LYS A 287 -22.49 19.81 -9.08
C LYS A 287 -21.92 18.97 -10.24
N ILE A 288 -21.58 19.59 -11.37
CA ILE A 288 -20.93 18.92 -12.50
C ILE A 288 -19.58 18.36 -12.05
N MET A 289 -18.75 19.18 -11.39
CA MET A 289 -17.42 18.76 -10.92
C MET A 289 -17.51 17.64 -9.87
N ASP A 290 -18.45 17.71 -8.92
CA ASP A 290 -18.69 16.65 -7.94
C ASP A 290 -19.10 15.34 -8.60
N THR A 291 -19.98 15.41 -9.59
CA THR A 291 -20.40 14.21 -10.35
C THR A 291 -19.26 13.64 -11.17
N ALA A 292 -18.45 14.49 -11.81
CA ALA A 292 -17.30 14.07 -12.60
C ALA A 292 -16.25 13.35 -11.75
N ILE A 293 -15.95 13.88 -10.56
CA ILE A 293 -14.96 13.25 -9.66
C ILE A 293 -15.45 11.91 -9.09
N ARG A 294 -16.75 11.77 -8.83
CA ARG A 294 -17.36 10.51 -8.36
C ARG A 294 -17.33 9.42 -9.41
N ALA A 295 -17.39 9.79 -10.69
CA ALA A 295 -17.31 8.83 -11.80
C ALA A 295 -15.91 8.20 -11.92
N ILE A 296 -14.87 8.84 -11.39
CA ILE A 296 -13.49 8.36 -11.47
C ILE A 296 -13.18 7.45 -10.30
N GLN A 297 -13.21 6.15 -10.56
CA GLN A 297 -12.80 5.14 -9.58
C GLN A 297 -11.29 4.90 -9.64
N ARG A 298 -10.62 5.05 -8.49
CA ARG A 298 -9.17 4.86 -8.31
C ARG A 298 -8.86 3.46 -7.80
N GLY A 299 -9.26 2.43 -8.55
CA GLY A 299 -9.00 1.04 -8.16
C GLY A 299 -9.55 0.64 -6.78
N GLY A 300 -10.63 1.26 -6.31
CA GLY A 300 -11.30 0.95 -5.05
C GLY A 300 -10.60 1.42 -3.77
N LYS A 301 -9.37 1.95 -3.85
CA LYS A 301 -8.54 2.25 -2.66
C LYS A 301 -8.74 3.65 -2.07
N LYS A 302 -9.07 4.64 -2.88
CA LYS A 302 -9.36 6.03 -2.47
C LYS A 302 -10.48 6.61 -3.31
N LYS A 303 -11.51 7.17 -2.69
CA LYS A 303 -12.53 7.95 -3.39
C LYS A 303 -11.97 9.33 -3.75
N GLY A 304 -12.40 9.92 -4.87
CA GLY A 304 -12.13 11.31 -5.18
C GLY A 304 -12.70 12.22 -4.09
N ALA A 305 -11.97 13.28 -3.74
CA ALA A 305 -12.40 14.27 -2.77
C ALA A 305 -12.23 15.66 -3.37
N LEU A 306 -13.28 16.47 -3.26
CA LEU A 306 -13.36 17.83 -3.78
C LEU A 306 -13.96 18.74 -2.71
N CYS A 307 -13.33 19.86 -2.47
CA CYS A 307 -13.82 20.91 -1.60
C CYS A 307 -13.94 22.21 -2.40
N PHE A 308 -15.10 22.88 -2.32
CA PHE A 308 -15.33 24.17 -2.93
C PHE A 308 -15.12 25.29 -1.91
N TYR A 309 -14.47 26.37 -2.35
CA TYR A 309 -14.25 27.58 -1.57
C TYR A 309 -14.92 28.75 -2.27
N MET A 310 -15.60 29.59 -1.49
CA MET A 310 -16.15 30.83 -1.92
C MET A 310 -15.88 31.90 -0.85
N GLU A 311 -15.38 33.05 -1.26
CA GLU A 311 -15.25 34.23 -0.40
C GLU A 311 -16.64 34.87 -0.24
N THR A 312 -16.91 35.41 0.95
CA THR A 312 -18.15 36.10 1.28
C THR A 312 -18.06 37.57 0.93
#